data_ed03528ffc1f770e3ac662f32061acb6
#
_entry.id   ed03528ffc1f770e3ac662f32061acb6
#
_cell.length_a   1.000
_cell.length_b   1.000
_cell.length_c   1.000
_cell.angle_alpha   90.00
_cell.angle_beta   90.00
_cell.angle_gamma   90.00
#
_symmetry.space_group_name_H-M   'P 1'
#
loop_
_entity.id
_entity.type
_entity.pdbx_description
1 polymer ?
#
loop_
_entity_poly.entity_id
_entity_poly.type
_entity_poly.pdbx_seq_one_letter_code
_entity_poly.pdbx_strand_id
1 'polypeptide(L)'
;KMNDKDEQELYIESQKIYKDFSKTEEELTNLFKHISYYHKSFKSPQAITVLSNIDYEYRIIYTDQILFISLDAYLGQTHPFYNDFPGYVRENNTQERIVVDVANKIIQTKMKPSNNRTFLAKMIFEGKKLYLLDRYLPLKSDAIKIGYSKEKFDWALANEEQVWKYFIENNLLYSTDTKLNKRFISNAPFSKFYLK
;
A
#
# COMPACT_ATOMS: atom_id res chain seq x y z
N LYS A 1 -17.50 7.16 23.72
CA LYS A 1 -18.68 8.03 23.56
C LYS A 1 -18.55 8.67 22.19
N MET A 2 -19.14 8.06 21.18
CA MET A 2 -19.35 8.76 19.89
C MET A 2 -20.38 9.86 20.12
N ASN A 3 -19.92 11.09 20.17
CA ASN A 3 -20.78 12.27 20.32
C ASN A 3 -20.57 13.26 19.18
N ASP A 4 -19.69 12.95 18.24
CA ASP A 4 -19.48 13.74 17.04
C ASP A 4 -20.37 13.17 15.92
N LYS A 5 -21.09 14.05 15.25
CA LYS A 5 -21.98 13.68 14.14
C LYS A 5 -21.21 13.03 12.98
N ASP A 6 -20.01 13.51 12.73
CA ASP A 6 -19.14 13.00 11.66
C ASP A 6 -18.66 11.57 11.96
N GLU A 7 -18.32 11.27 13.21
CA GLU A 7 -17.96 9.90 13.63
C GLU A 7 -19.13 8.93 13.49
N GLN A 8 -20.35 9.40 13.79
CA GLN A 8 -21.54 8.56 13.62
C GLN A 8 -21.82 8.28 12.12
N GLU A 9 -21.65 9.26 11.25
CA GLU A 9 -21.80 9.09 9.80
C GLU A 9 -20.75 8.12 9.25
N LEU A 10 -19.48 8.26 9.67
CA LEU A 10 -18.39 7.31 9.32
C LEU A 10 -18.72 5.89 9.76
N TYR A 11 -19.22 5.72 10.98
CA TYR A 11 -19.64 4.40 11.47
C TYR A 11 -20.73 3.80 10.60
N ILE A 12 -21.78 4.56 10.30
CA ILE A 12 -22.92 4.10 9.49
C ILE A 12 -22.44 3.70 8.08
N GLU A 13 -21.63 4.53 7.43
CA GLU A 13 -21.11 4.23 6.09
C GLU A 13 -20.19 3.00 6.11
N SER A 14 -19.32 2.88 7.10
CA SER A 14 -18.48 1.69 7.26
C SER A 14 -19.30 0.43 7.46
N GLN A 15 -20.37 0.47 8.27
CA GLN A 15 -21.26 -0.67 8.48
C GLN A 15 -22.04 -1.07 7.23
N LYS A 16 -22.41 -0.12 6.37
CA LYS A 16 -23.07 -0.43 5.08
C LYS A 16 -22.13 -1.17 4.14
N ILE A 17 -20.88 -0.69 4.00
CA ILE A 17 -19.88 -1.24 3.07
C ILE A 17 -19.36 -2.59 3.57
N TYR A 18 -19.12 -2.70 4.87
CA TYR A 18 -18.56 -3.89 5.51
C TYR A 18 -19.60 -4.76 6.23
N LYS A 19 -20.87 -4.72 5.77
CA LYS A 19 -21.93 -5.61 6.27
C LYS A 19 -21.52 -7.08 6.17
N ASP A 20 -20.79 -7.42 5.11
CA ASP A 20 -20.15 -8.71 4.94
C ASP A 20 -18.62 -8.49 4.81
N PHE A 21 -17.88 -8.99 5.79
CA PHE A 21 -16.42 -8.90 5.83
C PHE A 21 -15.75 -10.23 5.45
N SER A 22 -16.52 -11.27 5.13
CA SER A 22 -16.05 -12.66 4.93
C SER A 22 -14.97 -12.76 3.86
N LYS A 23 -15.10 -12.02 2.73
CA LYS A 23 -14.10 -12.00 1.66
C LYS A 23 -12.75 -11.47 2.17
N THR A 24 -12.76 -10.38 2.92
CA THR A 24 -11.53 -9.78 3.46
C THR A 24 -10.92 -10.69 4.53
N GLU A 25 -11.73 -11.33 5.34
CA GLU A 25 -11.29 -12.32 6.35
C GLU A 25 -10.62 -13.53 5.68
N GLU A 26 -11.18 -14.05 4.60
CA GLU A 26 -10.59 -15.13 3.81
C GLU A 26 -9.23 -14.67 3.20
N GLU A 27 -9.17 -13.49 2.61
CA GLU A 27 -7.94 -12.93 2.04
C GLU A 27 -6.86 -12.74 3.12
N LEU A 28 -7.20 -12.23 4.30
CA LEU A 28 -6.27 -12.13 5.44
C LEU A 28 -5.80 -13.49 5.94
N THR A 29 -6.71 -14.45 6.03
CA THR A 29 -6.38 -15.82 6.43
C THR A 29 -5.39 -16.45 5.47
N ASN A 30 -5.61 -16.30 4.15
CA ASN A 30 -4.70 -16.79 3.12
C ASN A 30 -3.35 -16.07 3.16
N LEU A 31 -3.34 -14.75 3.35
CA LEU A 31 -2.12 -13.96 3.56
C LEU A 31 -1.29 -14.53 4.73
N PHE A 32 -1.91 -14.74 5.88
CA PHE A 32 -1.20 -15.23 7.07
C PHE A 32 -0.68 -16.66 6.88
N LYS A 33 -1.40 -17.53 6.17
CA LYS A 33 -0.92 -18.86 5.78
C LYS A 33 0.33 -18.76 4.90
N HIS A 34 0.34 -17.90 3.88
CA HIS A 34 1.50 -17.69 3.02
C HIS A 34 2.69 -17.14 3.80
N ILE A 35 2.49 -16.15 4.66
CA ILE A 35 3.57 -15.61 5.50
C ILE A 35 4.14 -16.73 6.42
N SER A 36 3.28 -17.53 7.05
CA SER A 36 3.72 -18.64 7.92
C SER A 36 4.49 -19.73 7.15
N TYR A 37 4.17 -19.93 5.88
CA TYR A 37 4.90 -20.86 5.02
C TYR A 37 6.36 -20.44 4.84
N TYR A 38 6.60 -19.14 4.55
CA TYR A 38 7.94 -18.61 4.34
C TYR A 38 8.67 -18.27 5.64
N HIS A 39 7.93 -17.92 6.70
CA HIS A 39 8.48 -17.51 8.00
C HIS A 39 7.87 -18.33 9.13
N LYS A 40 8.52 -19.43 9.48
CA LYS A 40 8.02 -20.41 10.47
C LYS A 40 7.78 -19.83 11.88
N SER A 41 8.45 -18.73 12.21
CA SER A 41 8.26 -18.03 13.49
C SER A 41 7.08 -17.04 13.48
N PHE A 42 6.47 -16.80 12.32
CA PHE A 42 5.33 -15.91 12.22
C PHE A 42 4.12 -16.52 12.93
N LYS A 43 3.45 -15.72 13.75
CA LYS A 43 2.16 -16.05 14.37
C LYS A 43 1.12 -15.09 13.81
N SER A 44 -0.04 -15.63 13.42
CA SER A 44 -1.13 -14.79 12.94
C SER A 44 -1.60 -13.85 14.05
N PRO A 45 -1.62 -12.53 13.81
CA PRO A 45 -2.14 -11.58 14.79
C PRO A 45 -3.67 -11.69 14.90
N GLN A 46 -4.22 -11.23 16.01
CA GLN A 46 -5.65 -10.96 16.12
C GLN A 46 -5.98 -9.69 15.32
N ALA A 47 -6.84 -9.79 14.32
CA ALA A 47 -7.31 -8.65 13.55
C ALA A 47 -8.49 -7.96 14.26
N ILE A 48 -8.40 -6.64 14.40
CA ILE A 48 -9.42 -5.78 15.00
C ILE A 48 -9.70 -4.65 14.03
N THR A 49 -10.95 -4.48 13.65
CA THR A 49 -11.39 -3.36 12.81
C THR A 49 -11.73 -2.16 13.68
N VAL A 50 -11.32 -0.98 13.22
CA VAL A 50 -11.52 0.30 13.93
C VAL A 50 -11.93 1.40 12.97
N LEU A 51 -12.32 2.55 13.49
CA LEU A 51 -12.43 3.81 12.77
C LEU A 51 -11.35 4.77 13.29
N SER A 52 -10.69 5.50 12.40
CA SER A 52 -9.55 6.37 12.71
C SER A 52 -9.76 7.83 12.31
N ASN A 53 -10.99 8.24 12.00
CA ASN A 53 -11.30 9.53 11.37
C ASN A 53 -10.54 9.75 10.05
N ILE A 54 -10.49 8.71 9.25
CA ILE A 54 -9.86 8.68 7.92
C ILE A 54 -8.36 9.02 7.98
N ASP A 55 -7.66 8.51 9.00
CA ASP A 55 -6.21 8.64 9.06
C ASP A 55 -5.57 7.68 8.05
N TYR A 56 -5.27 8.22 6.85
CA TYR A 56 -4.69 7.41 5.76
C TYR A 56 -3.23 7.02 6.00
N GLU A 57 -2.50 7.66 6.91
CA GLU A 57 -1.12 7.32 7.25
C GLU A 57 -1.05 6.12 8.20
N TYR A 58 -2.04 6.00 9.10
CA TYR A 58 -2.12 4.94 10.10
C TYR A 58 -3.29 3.98 9.85
N ARG A 59 -3.68 3.80 8.57
CA ARG A 59 -4.78 2.89 8.20
C ARG A 59 -4.57 1.43 8.63
N ILE A 60 -3.32 1.01 8.79
CA ILE A 60 -2.91 -0.31 9.31
C ILE A 60 -1.89 -0.10 10.42
N ILE A 61 -2.20 -0.63 11.61
CA ILE A 61 -1.26 -0.69 12.73
C ILE A 61 -1.05 -2.16 13.06
N TYR A 62 0.21 -2.61 13.04
CA TYR A 62 0.58 -4.00 13.26
C TYR A 62 1.60 -4.12 14.38
N THR A 63 1.32 -5.03 15.30
CA THR A 63 2.24 -5.61 16.27
C THR A 63 2.30 -7.12 16.05
N ASP A 64 3.24 -7.83 16.66
CA ASP A 64 3.33 -9.28 16.50
C ASP A 64 2.07 -10.03 17.01
N GLN A 65 1.19 -9.39 17.78
CA GLN A 65 0.01 -10.00 18.36
C GLN A 65 -1.31 -9.40 17.85
N ILE A 66 -1.33 -8.13 17.47
CA ILE A 66 -2.54 -7.38 17.14
C ILE A 66 -2.35 -6.63 15.83
N LEU A 67 -3.38 -6.68 15.00
CA LEU A 67 -3.51 -5.95 13.74
C LEU A 67 -4.77 -5.08 13.81
N PHE A 68 -4.61 -3.75 13.81
CA PHE A 68 -5.73 -2.83 13.64
C PHE A 68 -5.88 -2.46 12.17
N ILE A 69 -7.12 -2.47 11.69
CA ILE A 69 -7.51 -2.12 10.32
C ILE A 69 -8.54 -1.01 10.40
N SER A 70 -8.20 0.19 9.92
CA SER A 70 -9.11 1.34 9.88
C SER A 70 -10.03 1.24 8.67
N LEU A 71 -11.27 0.78 8.86
CA LEU A 71 -12.22 0.52 7.77
C LEU A 71 -12.63 1.80 7.03
N ASP A 72 -12.70 2.91 7.73
CA ASP A 72 -13.01 4.23 7.19
C ASP A 72 -11.95 4.78 6.20
N ALA A 73 -10.78 4.16 6.14
CA ALA A 73 -9.77 4.46 5.13
C ALA A 73 -9.97 3.68 3.80
N TYR A 74 -11.02 2.83 3.68
CA TYR A 74 -11.22 1.93 2.54
C TYR A 74 -12.68 1.86 2.06
N LEU A 75 -13.41 2.98 2.13
CA LEU A 75 -14.82 3.05 1.76
C LEU A 75 -15.08 3.09 0.24
N GLY A 76 -14.02 3.13 -0.57
CA GLY A 76 -14.07 3.23 -2.03
C GLY A 76 -13.52 4.56 -2.53
N GLN A 77 -12.83 4.52 -3.68
CA GLN A 77 -12.08 5.69 -4.22
C GLN A 77 -12.95 6.93 -4.48
N THR A 78 -14.25 6.76 -4.71
CA THR A 78 -15.20 7.84 -5.02
C THR A 78 -16.03 8.26 -3.82
N HIS A 79 -15.74 7.71 -2.63
CA HIS A 79 -16.54 8.02 -1.44
C HIS A 79 -16.45 9.51 -1.09
N PRO A 80 -17.59 10.20 -0.79
CA PRO A 80 -17.62 11.64 -0.54
C PRO A 80 -16.65 12.14 0.53
N PHE A 81 -16.41 11.34 1.57
CA PHE A 81 -15.45 11.69 2.64
C PHE A 81 -14.01 11.83 2.17
N TYR A 82 -13.68 11.43 0.95
CA TYR A 82 -12.34 11.55 0.39
C TYR A 82 -12.19 12.69 -0.62
N ASN A 83 -13.20 13.56 -0.78
CA ASN A 83 -13.17 14.60 -1.81
C ASN A 83 -11.97 15.56 -1.67
N ASP A 84 -11.54 15.83 -0.44
CA ASP A 84 -10.41 16.72 -0.15
C ASP A 84 -9.04 16.02 -0.26
N PHE A 85 -9.02 14.71 -0.48
CA PHE A 85 -7.77 13.97 -0.62
C PHE A 85 -7.25 14.00 -2.06
N PRO A 86 -5.92 14.04 -2.24
CA PRO A 86 -5.30 13.90 -3.55
C PRO A 86 -5.75 12.61 -4.27
N GLY A 87 -5.91 12.67 -5.61
CA GLY A 87 -6.38 11.52 -6.40
C GLY A 87 -5.59 10.24 -6.16
N TYR A 88 -4.25 10.33 -6.06
CA TYR A 88 -3.39 9.16 -5.81
C TYR A 88 -3.60 8.53 -4.42
N VAL A 89 -4.12 9.26 -3.44
CA VAL A 89 -4.53 8.71 -2.13
C VAL A 89 -5.85 7.98 -2.29
N ARG A 90 -6.85 8.63 -2.93
CA ARG A 90 -8.18 8.07 -3.12
C ARG A 90 -8.19 6.76 -3.91
N GLU A 91 -7.34 6.65 -4.93
CA GLU A 91 -7.20 5.45 -5.76
C GLU A 91 -6.89 4.19 -4.93
N ASN A 92 -6.27 4.35 -3.75
CA ASN A 92 -5.89 3.27 -2.86
C ASN A 92 -6.87 3.06 -1.68
N ASN A 93 -7.95 3.85 -1.61
CA ASN A 93 -8.95 3.74 -0.53
C ASN A 93 -10.03 2.71 -0.87
N THR A 94 -9.66 1.53 -1.36
CA THR A 94 -10.57 0.46 -1.76
C THR A 94 -10.43 -0.77 -0.88
N GLN A 95 -11.51 -1.53 -0.73
CA GLN A 95 -11.53 -2.75 0.06
C GLN A 95 -10.46 -3.77 -0.38
N GLU A 96 -10.20 -3.87 -1.68
CA GLU A 96 -9.18 -4.78 -2.22
C GLU A 96 -7.76 -4.43 -1.77
N ARG A 97 -7.54 -3.19 -1.34
CA ARG A 97 -6.26 -2.70 -0.88
C ARG A 97 -5.92 -3.11 0.55
N ILE A 98 -6.91 -3.46 1.37
CA ILE A 98 -6.72 -3.82 2.79
C ILE A 98 -5.64 -4.89 2.95
N VAL A 99 -5.79 -6.01 2.27
CA VAL A 99 -4.86 -7.15 2.42
C VAL A 99 -3.44 -6.81 1.94
N VAL A 100 -3.32 -5.95 0.94
CA VAL A 100 -2.02 -5.48 0.42
C VAL A 100 -1.34 -4.56 1.43
N ASP A 101 -2.09 -3.64 2.03
CA ASP A 101 -1.54 -2.71 3.03
C ASP A 101 -1.15 -3.45 4.32
N VAL A 102 -1.92 -4.47 4.72
CA VAL A 102 -1.54 -5.38 5.82
C VAL A 102 -0.24 -6.12 5.50
N ALA A 103 -0.13 -6.71 4.29
CA ALA A 103 1.08 -7.40 3.87
C ALA A 103 2.29 -6.45 3.85
N ASN A 104 2.14 -5.24 3.30
CA ASN A 104 3.18 -4.20 3.29
C ASN A 104 3.62 -3.84 4.71
N LYS A 105 2.67 -3.67 5.63
CA LYS A 105 2.99 -3.33 7.02
C LYS A 105 3.79 -4.44 7.71
N ILE A 106 3.43 -5.71 7.51
CA ILE A 106 4.18 -6.85 8.04
C ILE A 106 5.56 -6.92 7.41
N ILE A 107 5.70 -6.76 6.08
CA ILE A 107 6.99 -6.73 5.38
C ILE A 107 7.90 -5.65 5.95
N GLN A 108 7.38 -4.44 6.20
CA GLN A 108 8.16 -3.33 6.78
C GLN A 108 8.76 -3.68 8.14
N THR A 109 8.08 -4.49 8.96
CA THR A 109 8.62 -4.91 10.27
C THR A 109 9.71 -5.98 10.14
N LYS A 110 9.75 -6.73 9.05
CA LYS A 110 10.69 -7.85 8.83
C LYS A 110 11.92 -7.46 8.01
N MET A 111 11.84 -6.37 7.25
CA MET A 111 12.93 -5.93 6.38
C MET A 111 13.69 -4.74 6.97
N LYS A 112 15.02 -4.83 6.93
CA LYS A 112 15.89 -3.71 7.28
C LYS A 112 16.38 -3.02 6.01
N PRO A 113 16.31 -1.67 5.95
CA PRO A 113 16.87 -0.93 4.82
C PRO A 113 18.38 -1.14 4.72
N SER A 114 18.93 -1.03 3.51
CA SER A 114 20.36 -1.05 3.28
C SER A 114 21.05 0.18 3.88
N ASN A 115 22.27 0.02 4.35
CA ASN A 115 23.14 1.14 4.74
C ASN A 115 23.56 1.99 3.53
N ASN A 116 23.50 1.43 2.32
CA ASN A 116 23.75 2.16 1.09
C ASN A 116 22.59 3.14 0.80
N ARG A 117 22.91 4.43 0.68
CA ARG A 117 21.94 5.52 0.56
C ARG A 117 21.65 5.92 -0.89
N THR A 118 22.24 5.23 -1.88
CA THR A 118 22.01 5.54 -3.30
C THR A 118 20.57 5.29 -3.70
N PHE A 119 20.10 6.00 -4.73
CA PHE A 119 18.77 5.81 -5.29
C PHE A 119 18.57 4.36 -5.77
N LEU A 120 19.57 3.76 -6.43
CA LEU A 120 19.54 2.36 -6.85
C LEU A 120 19.34 1.40 -5.66
N ALA A 121 20.06 1.62 -4.56
CA ALA A 121 19.91 0.76 -3.38
C ALA A 121 18.49 0.82 -2.78
N LYS A 122 17.85 1.98 -2.87
CA LYS A 122 16.45 2.16 -2.44
C LYS A 122 15.47 1.53 -3.41
N MET A 123 15.69 1.66 -4.72
CA MET A 123 14.89 0.93 -5.72
C MET A 123 14.96 -0.58 -5.51
N ILE A 124 16.17 -1.12 -5.27
CA ILE A 124 16.35 -2.55 -4.96
C ILE A 124 15.60 -2.94 -3.68
N PHE A 125 15.62 -2.08 -2.66
CA PHE A 125 14.90 -2.34 -1.41
C PHE A 125 13.39 -2.39 -1.63
N GLU A 126 12.82 -1.46 -2.40
CA GLU A 126 11.39 -1.48 -2.75
C GLU A 126 11.06 -2.69 -3.65
N GLY A 127 11.92 -3.03 -4.61
CA GLY A 127 11.76 -4.24 -5.44
C GLY A 127 11.72 -5.53 -4.61
N LYS A 128 12.54 -5.62 -3.55
CA LYS A 128 12.48 -6.77 -2.61
C LYS A 128 11.15 -6.83 -1.85
N LYS A 129 10.57 -5.69 -1.49
CA LYS A 129 9.24 -5.63 -0.86
C LYS A 129 8.16 -6.13 -1.82
N LEU A 130 8.20 -5.69 -3.08
CA LEU A 130 7.28 -6.17 -4.13
C LEU A 130 7.43 -7.67 -4.36
N TYR A 131 8.66 -8.19 -4.39
CA TYR A 131 8.90 -9.64 -4.50
C TYR A 131 8.26 -10.42 -3.34
N LEU A 132 8.34 -9.92 -2.11
CA LEU A 132 7.66 -10.55 -0.98
C LEU A 132 6.13 -10.45 -1.10
N LEU A 133 5.61 -9.33 -1.60
CA LEU A 133 4.16 -9.21 -1.87
C LEU A 133 3.69 -10.26 -2.88
N ASP A 134 4.48 -10.56 -3.91
CA ASP A 134 4.16 -11.61 -4.88
C ASP A 134 4.06 -12.98 -4.23
N ARG A 135 4.93 -13.27 -3.26
CA ARG A 135 4.92 -14.52 -2.52
C ARG A 135 3.77 -14.62 -1.52
N TYR A 136 3.41 -13.50 -0.89
CA TYR A 136 2.36 -13.45 0.12
C TYR A 136 0.96 -13.33 -0.49
N LEU A 137 0.84 -12.69 -1.65
CA LEU A 137 -0.40 -12.39 -2.35
C LEU A 137 -0.35 -12.82 -3.81
N PRO A 138 -0.16 -14.12 -4.11
CA PRO A 138 0.04 -14.60 -5.49
C PRO A 138 -1.18 -14.39 -6.39
N LEU A 139 -2.37 -14.24 -5.83
CA LEU A 139 -3.62 -14.07 -6.59
C LEU A 139 -3.99 -12.58 -6.82
N LYS A 140 -3.29 -11.63 -6.20
CA LYS A 140 -3.51 -10.20 -6.44
C LYS A 140 -2.71 -9.74 -7.66
N SER A 141 -3.30 -8.88 -8.48
CA SER A 141 -2.61 -8.29 -9.63
C SER A 141 -1.47 -7.36 -9.19
N ASP A 142 -0.45 -7.22 -10.04
CA ASP A 142 0.70 -6.36 -9.76
C ASP A 142 0.30 -4.88 -9.64
N ALA A 143 -0.68 -4.44 -10.45
CA ALA A 143 -1.23 -3.09 -10.35
C ALA A 143 -1.77 -2.81 -8.93
N ILE A 144 -2.55 -3.73 -8.37
CA ILE A 144 -3.09 -3.59 -7.00
C ILE A 144 -1.97 -3.62 -5.97
N LYS A 145 -0.96 -4.51 -6.10
CA LYS A 145 0.17 -4.60 -5.17
C LYS A 145 0.98 -3.31 -5.13
N ILE A 146 1.21 -2.70 -6.29
CA ILE A 146 1.95 -1.43 -6.41
C ILE A 146 1.07 -0.23 -6.01
N GLY A 147 -0.25 -0.35 -6.10
CA GLY A 147 -1.20 0.73 -5.84
C GLY A 147 -1.39 1.65 -7.04
N TYR A 148 -1.32 1.08 -8.24
CA TYR A 148 -1.56 1.78 -9.49
C TYR A 148 -2.93 1.44 -10.08
N SER A 149 -3.54 2.39 -10.78
CA SER A 149 -4.63 2.05 -11.70
C SER A 149 -4.08 1.19 -12.85
N LYS A 150 -4.98 0.46 -13.54
CA LYS A 150 -4.57 -0.34 -14.69
C LYS A 150 -3.84 0.50 -15.74
N GLU A 151 -4.35 1.69 -16.04
CA GLU A 151 -3.78 2.60 -17.04
C GLU A 151 -2.34 3.03 -16.63
N LYS A 152 -2.12 3.35 -15.35
CA LYS A 152 -0.80 3.72 -14.83
C LYS A 152 0.17 2.55 -14.90
N PHE A 153 -0.30 1.35 -14.59
CA PHE A 153 0.51 0.14 -14.65
C PHE A 153 0.89 -0.19 -16.10
N ASP A 154 -0.07 -0.18 -17.02
CA ASP A 154 0.18 -0.42 -18.44
C ASP A 154 1.14 0.63 -19.02
N TRP A 155 0.98 1.90 -18.64
CA TRP A 155 1.90 2.96 -19.03
C TRP A 155 3.34 2.70 -18.52
N ALA A 156 3.48 2.29 -17.27
CA ALA A 156 4.79 2.01 -16.68
C ALA A 156 5.51 0.88 -17.42
N LEU A 157 4.78 -0.19 -17.76
CA LEU A 157 5.32 -1.30 -18.56
C LEU A 157 5.72 -0.86 -19.98
N ALA A 158 4.87 -0.08 -20.64
CA ALA A 158 5.13 0.39 -22.00
C ALA A 158 6.32 1.38 -22.09
N ASN A 159 6.67 2.05 -20.98
CA ASN A 159 7.72 3.06 -20.94
C ASN A 159 8.94 2.64 -20.08
N GLU A 160 9.08 1.39 -19.70
CA GLU A 160 10.14 0.92 -18.81
C GLU A 160 11.53 1.26 -19.34
N GLU A 161 11.79 1.02 -20.63
CA GLU A 161 13.08 1.31 -21.27
C GLU A 161 13.42 2.82 -21.20
N GLN A 162 12.43 3.67 -21.46
CA GLN A 162 12.61 5.13 -21.42
C GLN A 162 12.86 5.64 -20.00
N VAL A 163 12.18 5.04 -19.00
CA VAL A 163 12.42 5.35 -17.59
C VAL A 163 13.84 4.98 -17.18
N TRP A 164 14.32 3.79 -17.55
CA TRP A 164 15.70 3.38 -17.32
C TRP A 164 16.71 4.28 -18.00
N LYS A 165 16.48 4.60 -19.28
CA LYS A 165 17.33 5.54 -20.04
C LYS A 165 17.42 6.89 -19.34
N TYR A 166 16.27 7.45 -18.89
CA TYR A 166 16.24 8.69 -18.13
C TYR A 166 17.09 8.62 -16.86
N PHE A 167 17.02 7.54 -16.09
CA PHE A 167 17.80 7.38 -14.86
C PHE A 167 19.31 7.32 -15.14
N ILE A 168 19.71 6.65 -16.23
CA ILE A 168 21.13 6.50 -16.62
C ILE A 168 21.67 7.84 -17.14
N GLU A 169 20.99 8.47 -18.09
CA GLU A 169 21.44 9.72 -18.72
C GLU A 169 21.57 10.89 -17.73
N ASN A 170 20.72 10.90 -16.70
CA ASN A 170 20.76 11.91 -15.65
C ASN A 170 21.61 11.50 -14.43
N ASN A 171 22.36 10.41 -14.49
CA ASN A 171 23.23 9.91 -13.41
C ASN A 171 22.50 9.72 -12.06
N LEU A 172 21.20 9.34 -12.07
CA LEU A 172 20.38 9.29 -10.87
C LEU A 172 20.66 8.06 -10.00
N LEU A 173 21.06 6.95 -10.61
CA LEU A 173 21.15 5.64 -9.92
C LEU A 173 22.07 5.66 -8.70
N TYR A 174 23.20 6.33 -8.80
CA TYR A 174 24.18 6.41 -7.73
C TYR A 174 24.07 7.69 -6.88
N SER A 175 23.09 8.54 -7.19
CA SER A 175 22.80 9.74 -6.40
C SER A 175 22.31 9.37 -4.99
N THR A 176 22.74 10.14 -4.00
CA THR A 176 22.26 10.05 -2.60
C THR A 176 21.23 11.14 -2.27
N ASP A 177 20.76 11.89 -3.27
CA ASP A 177 19.75 12.92 -3.08
C ASP A 177 18.41 12.30 -2.62
N THR A 178 17.99 12.63 -1.42
CA THR A 178 16.75 12.11 -0.82
C THR A 178 15.48 12.59 -1.54
N LYS A 179 15.57 13.69 -2.33
CA LYS A 179 14.45 14.19 -3.14
C LYS A 179 14.04 13.19 -4.22
N LEU A 180 14.97 12.37 -4.72
CA LEU A 180 14.70 11.34 -5.71
C LEU A 180 13.66 10.30 -5.18
N ASN A 181 13.70 9.97 -3.89
CA ASN A 181 12.75 9.04 -3.31
C ASN A 181 11.32 9.58 -3.38
N LYS A 182 11.12 10.85 -2.99
CA LYS A 182 9.82 11.50 -3.07
C LYS A 182 9.35 11.64 -4.53
N ARG A 183 10.30 11.76 -5.46
CA ARG A 183 10.01 11.98 -6.87
C ARG A 183 9.64 10.69 -7.61
N PHE A 184 10.33 9.58 -7.35
CA PHE A 184 10.28 8.39 -8.19
C PHE A 184 9.84 7.11 -7.46
N ILE A 185 9.92 7.06 -6.14
CA ILE A 185 9.57 5.87 -5.35
C ILE A 185 8.23 6.06 -4.62
N SER A 186 7.93 7.28 -4.13
CA SER A 186 6.66 7.55 -3.44
C SER A 186 5.50 7.57 -4.42
N ASN A 187 4.31 7.23 -3.92
CA ASN A 187 3.07 7.37 -4.69
C ASN A 187 2.88 8.82 -5.12
N ALA A 188 3.04 9.06 -6.40
CA ALA A 188 2.95 10.38 -6.99
C ALA A 188 2.52 10.27 -8.45
N PRO A 189 1.88 11.30 -9.04
CA PRO A 189 1.49 11.26 -10.43
C PRO A 189 2.72 11.13 -11.35
N PHE A 190 2.61 10.31 -12.39
CA PHE A 190 3.64 10.08 -13.42
C PHE A 190 4.08 11.34 -14.18
N SER A 191 3.31 12.42 -14.10
CA SER A 191 3.68 13.73 -14.66
C SER A 191 5.08 14.22 -14.23
N LYS A 192 5.68 13.57 -13.23
CA LYS A 192 7.05 13.87 -12.80
C LYS A 192 8.14 13.26 -13.70
N PHE A 193 7.81 12.28 -14.53
CA PHE A 193 8.82 11.67 -15.41
C PHE A 193 9.12 12.49 -16.66
N TYR A 194 8.32 13.51 -17.01
CA TYR A 194 8.56 14.37 -18.18
C TYR A 194 9.01 13.61 -19.44
N LEU A 195 8.39 12.46 -19.69
CA LEU A 195 8.60 11.75 -20.93
C LEU A 195 7.82 12.52 -22.01
N LYS A 196 8.54 13.37 -22.77
CA LYS A 196 8.03 14.01 -23.98
C LYS A 196 8.22 13.09 -25.15
#